data_1b5daeb3e43900ce683dd44512b7a766
#
_entry.id   1b5daeb3e43900ce683dd44512b7a766
#
_cell.length_a   1.000
_cell.length_b   1.000
_cell.length_c   1.000
_cell.angle_alpha   90.00
_cell.angle_beta   90.00
_cell.angle_gamma   90.00
#
_symmetry.space_group_name_H-M   'P 1'
#
loop_
_entity.id
_entity.type
_entity.pdbx_description
1 polymer ?
#
loop_
_entity_poly.entity_id
_entity_poly.type
_entity_poly.pdbx_seq_one_letter_code
_entity_poly.pdbx_strand_id
1 'polypeptide(L)'
;MIKRVSQKEQALIALVGSPSLRAASIASGVPERTLRTWLSEKEFSNRYEAMRREAIAVAWANLQTRIGEASEVVMKIMNNPKAPPQTRLNAARTVLEYGFKSIEQLDILKRLEALEAAEKSRKTPR
;
A
#
# COMPACT_ATOMS: atom_id res chain seq x y z
N MET A 1 19.40 -19.32 -22.36
CA MET A 1 18.82 -18.30 -23.27
C MET A 1 18.02 -17.31 -22.43
N ILE A 2 18.50 -16.10 -22.28
CA ILE A 2 17.73 -15.02 -21.63
C ILE A 2 16.63 -14.62 -22.61
N LYS A 3 15.37 -14.94 -22.30
CA LYS A 3 14.21 -14.49 -23.07
C LYS A 3 14.26 -12.96 -23.13
N ARG A 4 14.40 -12.37 -24.33
CA ARG A 4 14.26 -10.92 -24.49
C ARG A 4 12.89 -10.51 -23.95
N VAL A 5 12.88 -9.74 -22.87
CA VAL A 5 11.65 -9.16 -22.30
C VAL A 5 10.99 -8.34 -23.41
N SER A 6 9.72 -8.57 -23.66
CA SER A 6 9.01 -7.84 -24.71
C SER A 6 8.90 -6.36 -24.35
N GLN A 7 8.82 -5.48 -25.36
CA GLN A 7 8.67 -4.04 -25.13
C GLN A 7 7.43 -3.71 -24.28
N LYS A 8 6.33 -4.46 -24.47
CA LYS A 8 5.13 -4.34 -23.61
C LYS A 8 5.39 -4.75 -22.16
N GLU A 9 6.24 -5.74 -21.93
CA GLU A 9 6.63 -6.16 -20.57
C GLU A 9 7.51 -5.13 -19.87
N GLN A 10 8.47 -4.55 -20.59
CA GLN A 10 9.29 -3.44 -20.08
C GLN A 10 8.43 -2.22 -19.74
N ALA A 11 7.45 -1.91 -20.58
CA ALA A 11 6.50 -0.83 -20.34
C ALA A 11 5.62 -1.08 -19.11
N LEU A 12 5.16 -2.31 -18.88
CA LEU A 12 4.39 -2.67 -17.66
C LEU A 12 5.22 -2.46 -16.40
N ILE A 13 6.46 -2.94 -16.38
CA ILE A 13 7.36 -2.76 -15.24
C ILE A 13 7.61 -1.27 -14.97
N ALA A 14 7.87 -0.50 -16.01
CA ALA A 14 8.10 0.94 -15.90
C ALA A 14 6.84 1.69 -15.40
N LEU A 15 5.65 1.33 -15.88
CA LEU A 15 4.39 1.93 -15.45
C LEU A 15 4.09 1.66 -13.97
N VAL A 16 4.35 0.46 -13.49
CA VAL A 16 4.13 0.08 -12.09
C VAL A 16 5.14 0.76 -11.16
N GLY A 17 6.40 0.89 -11.61
CA GLY A 17 7.49 1.46 -10.80
C GLY A 17 7.65 2.98 -10.88
N SER A 18 6.88 3.68 -11.71
CA SER A 18 7.04 5.11 -11.95
C SER A 18 5.88 5.94 -11.39
N PRO A 19 6.14 7.16 -10.88
CA PRO A 19 5.11 8.02 -10.30
C PRO A 19 4.20 8.70 -11.34
N SER A 20 4.60 8.68 -12.61
CA SER A 20 3.85 9.32 -13.69
C SER A 20 4.07 8.63 -15.03
N LEU A 21 3.16 8.85 -15.99
CA LEU A 21 3.26 8.33 -17.35
C LEU A 21 4.53 8.82 -18.06
N ARG A 22 4.92 10.07 -17.81
CA ARG A 22 6.16 10.64 -18.35
C ARG A 22 7.40 9.93 -17.81
N ALA A 23 7.44 9.67 -16.51
CA ALA A 23 8.54 8.92 -15.90
C ALA A 23 8.62 7.48 -16.44
N ALA A 24 7.48 6.82 -16.61
CA ALA A 24 7.39 5.50 -17.22
C ALA A 24 7.86 5.50 -18.69
N SER A 25 7.53 6.53 -19.46
CA SER A 25 8.01 6.72 -20.83
C SER A 25 9.53 6.82 -20.89
N ILE A 26 10.14 7.61 -20.01
CA ILE A 26 11.59 7.75 -19.93
C ILE A 26 12.24 6.42 -19.51
N ALA A 27 11.70 5.75 -18.51
CA ALA A 27 12.24 4.50 -17.98
C ALA A 27 12.14 3.33 -18.97
N SER A 28 11.08 3.26 -19.75
CA SER A 28 10.83 2.18 -20.72
C SER A 28 11.35 2.46 -22.14
N GLY A 29 11.66 3.73 -22.46
CA GLY A 29 11.96 4.17 -23.82
C GLY A 29 10.75 4.15 -24.76
N VAL A 30 9.53 3.98 -24.22
CA VAL A 30 8.29 3.95 -25.01
C VAL A 30 7.60 5.30 -24.94
N PRO A 31 7.21 5.91 -26.08
CA PRO A 31 6.52 7.21 -26.07
C PRO A 31 5.23 7.19 -25.24
N GLU A 32 4.93 8.28 -24.53
CA GLU A 32 3.72 8.41 -23.70
C GLU A 32 2.43 8.10 -24.48
N ARG A 33 2.35 8.52 -25.75
CA ARG A 33 1.21 8.21 -26.61
C ARG A 33 0.99 6.72 -26.78
N THR A 34 2.07 5.96 -26.99
CA THR A 34 2.03 4.50 -27.13
C THR A 34 1.61 3.85 -25.82
N LEU A 35 2.15 4.32 -24.68
CA LEU A 35 1.74 3.83 -23.37
C LEU A 35 0.25 4.06 -23.11
N ARG A 36 -0.30 5.23 -23.47
CA ARG A 36 -1.74 5.52 -23.37
C ARG A 36 -2.58 4.59 -24.24
N THR A 37 -2.14 4.33 -25.46
CA THR A 37 -2.82 3.39 -26.36
C THR A 37 -2.85 1.99 -25.74
N TRP A 38 -1.72 1.49 -25.23
CA TRP A 38 -1.67 0.17 -24.59
C TRP A 38 -2.51 0.09 -23.33
N LEU A 39 -2.54 1.15 -22.51
CA LEU A 39 -3.41 1.21 -21.33
C LEU A 39 -4.90 1.19 -21.68
N SER A 40 -5.30 1.56 -22.90
CA SER A 40 -6.67 1.43 -23.38
C SER A 40 -7.01 0.02 -23.90
N GLU A 41 -6.00 -0.82 -24.17
CA GLU A 41 -6.17 -2.22 -24.52
C GLU A 41 -6.55 -3.04 -23.27
N LYS A 42 -7.67 -3.74 -23.31
CA LYS A 42 -8.21 -4.47 -22.15
C LYS A 42 -7.22 -5.47 -21.54
N GLU A 43 -6.51 -6.23 -22.37
CA GLU A 43 -5.53 -7.20 -21.90
C GLU A 43 -4.35 -6.55 -21.20
N PHE A 44 -3.77 -5.50 -21.79
CA PHE A 44 -2.65 -4.76 -21.20
C PHE A 44 -3.06 -4.05 -19.91
N SER A 45 -4.22 -3.41 -19.90
CA SER A 45 -4.77 -2.75 -18.72
C SER A 45 -5.00 -3.73 -17.57
N ASN A 46 -5.56 -4.91 -17.83
CA ASN A 46 -5.77 -5.93 -16.81
C ASN A 46 -4.43 -6.43 -16.22
N ARG A 47 -3.42 -6.62 -17.05
CA ARG A 47 -2.07 -7.00 -16.59
C ARG A 47 -1.44 -5.90 -15.75
N TYR A 48 -1.57 -4.65 -16.18
CA TYR A 48 -1.09 -3.49 -15.44
C TYR A 48 -1.74 -3.40 -14.05
N GLU A 49 -3.07 -3.51 -13.97
CA GLU A 49 -3.80 -3.48 -12.70
C GLU A 49 -3.44 -4.66 -11.78
N ALA A 50 -3.21 -5.85 -12.32
CA ALA A 50 -2.77 -6.99 -11.54
C ALA A 50 -1.37 -6.78 -10.94
N MET A 51 -0.41 -6.35 -11.76
CA MET A 51 0.95 -6.04 -11.30
C MET A 51 0.99 -4.89 -10.30
N ARG A 52 0.17 -3.86 -10.50
CA ARG A 52 0.04 -2.74 -9.57
C ARG A 52 -0.48 -3.18 -8.21
N ARG A 53 -1.53 -4.02 -8.19
CA ARG A 53 -2.06 -4.58 -6.93
C ARG A 53 -1.01 -5.41 -6.19
N GLU A 54 -0.25 -6.23 -6.90
CA GLU A 54 0.83 -7.03 -6.31
C GLU A 54 1.93 -6.14 -5.73
N ALA A 55 2.38 -5.13 -6.47
CA ALA A 55 3.39 -4.17 -5.99
C ALA A 55 2.92 -3.41 -4.74
N ILE A 56 1.65 -3.01 -4.69
CA ILE A 56 1.05 -2.37 -3.52
C ILE A 56 1.01 -3.35 -2.33
N ALA A 57 0.64 -4.60 -2.55
CA ALA A 57 0.60 -5.61 -1.49
C ALA A 57 1.98 -5.87 -0.89
N VAL A 58 3.03 -5.97 -1.72
CA VAL A 58 4.42 -6.11 -1.27
C VAL A 58 4.89 -4.89 -0.50
N ALA A 59 4.61 -3.68 -1.01
CA ALA A 59 4.96 -2.43 -0.33
C ALA A 59 4.25 -2.31 1.03
N TRP A 60 3.00 -2.74 1.10
CA TRP A 60 2.22 -2.75 2.34
C TRP A 60 2.78 -3.74 3.36
N ALA A 61 3.14 -4.96 2.94
CA ALA A 61 3.78 -5.95 3.81
C ALA A 61 5.11 -5.44 4.39
N ASN A 62 5.93 -4.80 3.55
CA ASN A 62 7.17 -4.16 3.99
C ASN A 62 6.92 -3.02 4.99
N LEU A 63 5.88 -2.21 4.76
CA LEU A 63 5.50 -1.14 5.69
C LEU A 63 5.06 -1.71 7.03
N GLN A 64 4.26 -2.78 7.04
CA GLN A 64 3.82 -3.43 8.29
C GLN A 64 5.01 -3.90 9.14
N THR A 65 6.04 -4.49 8.53
CA THR A 65 7.27 -4.88 9.23
C THR A 65 7.98 -3.66 9.84
N ARG A 66 8.07 -2.55 9.10
CA ARG A 66 8.69 -1.32 9.60
C ARG A 66 7.88 -0.60 10.67
N ILE A 67 6.57 -0.76 10.69
CA ILE A 67 5.71 -0.26 11.78
C ILE A 67 6.12 -0.93 13.11
N GLY A 68 6.40 -2.22 13.10
CA GLY A 68 6.93 -2.93 14.28
C GLY A 68 8.25 -2.34 14.77
N GLU A 69 9.21 -2.14 13.86
CA GLU A 69 10.50 -1.52 14.17
C GLU A 69 10.34 -0.10 14.74
N ALA A 70 9.50 0.71 14.15
CA ALA A 70 9.20 2.07 14.61
C ALA A 70 8.56 2.07 16.01
N SER A 71 7.64 1.14 16.26
CA SER A 71 7.01 0.93 17.57
C SER A 71 8.05 0.61 18.65
N GLU A 72 9.02 -0.26 18.35
CA GLU A 72 10.10 -0.58 19.28
C GLU A 72 10.96 0.64 19.62
N VAL A 73 11.28 1.50 18.64
CA VAL A 73 12.03 2.74 18.88
C VAL A 73 11.28 3.67 19.83
N VAL A 74 9.98 3.86 19.60
CA VAL A 74 9.13 4.70 20.46
C VAL A 74 9.07 4.13 21.89
N MET A 75 8.90 2.82 22.04
CA MET A 75 8.88 2.14 23.34
C MET A 75 10.22 2.26 24.06
N LYS A 76 11.34 2.12 23.38
CA LYS A 76 12.68 2.31 23.95
C LYS A 76 12.88 3.72 24.47
N ILE A 77 12.45 4.74 23.73
CA ILE A 77 12.53 6.15 24.16
C ILE A 77 11.64 6.39 25.38
N MET A 78 10.41 5.92 25.36
CA MET A 78 9.44 6.07 26.44
C MET A 78 9.97 5.48 27.76
N ASN A 79 10.61 4.31 27.69
CA ASN A 79 11.11 3.58 28.86
C ASN A 79 12.54 3.95 29.26
N ASN A 80 13.22 4.83 28.52
CA ASN A 80 14.59 5.23 28.84
C ASN A 80 14.63 6.32 29.93
N PRO A 81 15.04 6.02 31.18
CA PRO A 81 15.08 7.03 32.25
C PRO A 81 16.12 8.13 32.02
N LYS A 82 17.08 7.91 31.11
CA LYS A 82 18.10 8.91 30.76
C LYS A 82 17.65 9.86 29.65
N ALA A 83 16.56 9.58 28.96
CA ALA A 83 16.01 10.47 27.96
C ALA A 83 15.37 11.70 28.60
N PRO A 84 15.45 12.88 27.97
CA PRO A 84 14.81 14.09 28.49
C PRO A 84 13.32 13.86 28.75
N PRO A 85 12.76 14.40 29.88
CA PRO A 85 11.34 14.17 30.22
C PRO A 85 10.37 14.52 29.10
N GLN A 86 10.63 15.61 28.37
CA GLN A 86 9.80 16.02 27.24
C GLN A 86 9.82 15.00 26.10
N THR A 87 10.97 14.40 25.81
CA THR A 87 11.12 13.37 24.77
C THR A 87 10.35 12.12 25.16
N ARG A 88 10.42 11.70 26.41
CA ARG A 88 9.63 10.58 26.95
C ARG A 88 8.14 10.83 26.89
N LEU A 89 7.72 12.05 27.25
CA LEU A 89 6.31 12.44 27.17
C LEU A 89 5.79 12.42 25.74
N ASN A 90 6.59 12.89 24.77
CA ASN A 90 6.22 12.85 23.36
C ASN A 90 6.08 11.41 22.84
N ALA A 91 6.99 10.51 23.23
CA ALA A 91 6.89 9.09 22.91
C ALA A 91 5.62 8.45 23.49
N ALA A 92 5.31 8.72 24.77
CA ALA A 92 4.10 8.22 25.41
C ALA A 92 2.83 8.77 24.74
N ARG A 93 2.81 10.05 24.38
CA ARG A 93 1.70 10.67 23.65
C ARG A 93 1.50 10.01 22.29
N THR A 94 2.58 9.71 21.55
CA THR A 94 2.52 9.00 20.27
C THR A 94 1.87 7.64 20.43
N VAL A 95 2.26 6.86 21.43
CA VAL A 95 1.66 5.53 21.70
C VAL A 95 0.17 5.65 22.00
N LEU A 96 -0.23 6.59 22.82
CA LEU A 96 -1.65 6.80 23.19
C LEU A 96 -2.47 7.25 21.97
N GLU A 97 -1.97 8.22 21.20
CA GLU A 97 -2.67 8.76 20.03
C GLU A 97 -2.92 7.70 18.96
N TYR A 98 -1.88 6.96 18.59
CA TYR A 98 -2.02 5.90 17.59
C TYR A 98 -2.75 4.66 18.11
N GLY A 99 -2.62 4.36 19.41
CA GLY A 99 -3.39 3.30 20.06
C GLY A 99 -4.88 3.56 20.02
N PHE A 100 -5.34 4.76 20.37
CA PHE A 100 -6.75 5.14 20.29
C PHE A 100 -7.28 5.14 18.86
N LYS A 101 -6.53 5.70 17.90
CA LYS A 101 -6.90 5.64 16.46
C LYS A 101 -7.07 4.20 15.97
N SER A 102 -6.18 3.30 16.39
CA SER A 102 -6.27 1.88 15.99
C SER A 102 -7.52 1.20 16.56
N ILE A 103 -7.91 1.51 17.79
CA ILE A 103 -9.14 0.97 18.40
C ILE A 103 -10.37 1.45 17.64
N GLU A 104 -10.45 2.73 17.32
CA GLU A 104 -11.56 3.30 16.53
C GLU A 104 -11.67 2.66 15.14
N GLN A 105 -10.54 2.48 14.46
CA GLN A 105 -10.52 1.84 13.14
C GLN A 105 -10.97 0.38 13.19
N LEU A 106 -10.56 -0.38 14.21
CA LEU A 106 -11.00 -1.75 14.41
C LEU A 106 -12.50 -1.86 14.68
N ASP A 107 -13.06 -0.92 15.44
CA ASP A 107 -14.50 -0.87 15.70
C ASP A 107 -15.30 -0.58 14.42
N ILE A 108 -14.83 0.39 13.61
CA ILE A 108 -15.44 0.70 12.31
C ILE A 108 -15.40 -0.50 11.37
N LEU A 109 -14.26 -1.21 11.27
CA LEU A 109 -14.14 -2.40 10.44
C LEU A 109 -15.11 -3.50 10.86
N LYS A 110 -15.23 -3.77 12.17
CA LYS A 110 -16.20 -4.75 12.69
C LYS A 110 -17.64 -4.39 12.36
N ARG A 111 -17.99 -3.10 12.43
CA ARG A 111 -19.35 -2.63 12.06
C ARG A 111 -19.61 -2.77 10.56
N LEU A 112 -18.62 -2.49 9.71
CA LEU A 112 -18.71 -2.69 8.26
C LEU A 112 -18.91 -4.16 7.91
N GLU A 113 -18.12 -5.07 8.47
CA GLU A 113 -18.24 -6.51 8.28
C GLU A 113 -19.64 -7.02 8.68
N ALA A 114 -20.17 -6.54 9.80
CA ALA A 114 -21.52 -6.89 10.26
C ALA A 114 -22.61 -6.39 9.30
N LEU A 115 -22.47 -5.18 8.76
CA LEU A 115 -23.40 -4.62 7.78
C LEU A 115 -23.35 -5.37 6.45
N GLU A 116 -22.15 -5.71 5.96
CA GLU A 116 -21.98 -6.51 4.74
C GLU A 116 -22.57 -7.91 4.89
N ALA A 117 -22.40 -8.56 6.05
CA ALA A 117 -22.98 -9.85 6.34
C ALA A 117 -24.53 -9.78 6.36
N ALA A 118 -25.10 -8.73 6.97
CA ALA A 118 -26.53 -8.51 6.99
C ALA A 118 -27.11 -8.25 5.59
N GLU A 119 -26.39 -7.52 4.75
CA GLU A 119 -26.82 -7.25 3.38
C GLU A 119 -26.77 -8.50 2.50
N LYS A 120 -25.73 -9.33 2.64
CA LYS A 120 -25.64 -10.62 1.94
C LYS A 120 -26.79 -11.55 2.32
N SER A 121 -27.17 -11.59 3.60
CA SER A 121 -28.30 -12.37 4.08
C SER A 121 -29.65 -11.91 3.52
N ARG A 122 -29.80 -10.61 3.24
CA ARG A 122 -31.01 -10.04 2.61
C ARG A 122 -31.12 -10.35 1.11
N LYS A 123 -29.98 -10.49 0.43
CA LYS A 123 -29.92 -10.73 -1.03
C LYS A 123 -30.04 -12.20 -1.42
N THR A 124 -30.02 -13.13 -0.46
CA THR A 124 -30.24 -14.57 -0.72
C THR A 124 -31.71 -14.90 -0.48
N PRO A 125 -32.54 -14.98 -1.55
CA PRO A 125 -33.94 -15.44 -1.38
C PRO A 125 -33.93 -16.92 -1.01
N ARG A 126 -34.87 -17.31 -0.14
CA ARG A 126 -35.18 -18.71 0.14
C ARG A 126 -35.76 -19.39 -1.10
#